data_4c33322ec0c373bcf7ae7c4aeb786fd5
#
_entry.id   4c33322ec0c373bcf7ae7c4aeb786fd5
#
_cell.length_a   1.000
_cell.length_b   1.000
_cell.length_c   1.000
_cell.angle_alpha   90.00
_cell.angle_beta   90.00
_cell.angle_gamma   90.00
#
_symmetry.space_group_name_H-M   'P 1'
#
loop_
_entity.id
_entity.type
_entity.pdbx_description
1 polymer ?
#
loop_
_entity_poly.entity_id
_entity_poly.type
_entity_poly.pdbx_seq_one_letter_code
_entity_poly.pdbx_strand_id
1 'polypeptide(L)'
;SPDKEALLEYDLTRAISQVQVTKKARIGVMSAMQVMGGIDNPQAMMMGQGGMKPAWAVINELKQAFEVVEVPMTSESIADDIDLLLLIHPKEISEAAMFAIDQFVLRGGRLLAFVDPLCMVDMQNQQQQQYMPPMPSNLATLFTAWGVNFETSKIVVDRKLATRIRTGQGSD
;
A
#
# COMPACT_ATOMS: atom_id res chain seq x y z
N SER A 1 7.11 -18.82 -27.99
CA SER A 1 6.16 -19.51 -27.09
C SER A 1 4.78 -18.88 -27.28
N PRO A 2 3.70 -19.66 -27.44
CA PRO A 2 2.34 -19.15 -27.65
C PRO A 2 1.91 -18.12 -26.60
N ASP A 3 2.35 -18.29 -25.36
CA ASP A 3 2.04 -17.37 -24.26
C ASP A 3 2.68 -15.98 -24.44
N LYS A 4 3.84 -15.90 -25.11
CA LYS A 4 4.47 -14.61 -25.42
C LYS A 4 3.77 -13.88 -26.57
N GLU A 5 3.17 -14.60 -27.49
CA GLU A 5 2.47 -14.04 -28.64
C GLU A 5 1.13 -13.44 -28.21
N ALA A 6 0.43 -14.08 -27.26
CA ALA A 6 -0.82 -13.57 -26.69
C ALA A 6 -0.63 -12.25 -25.89
N LEU A 7 0.57 -12.01 -25.35
CA LEU A 7 0.89 -10.79 -24.60
C LEU A 7 1.57 -9.70 -25.44
N LEU A 8 1.95 -10.01 -26.70
CA LEU A 8 2.69 -9.09 -27.55
C LEU A 8 1.91 -7.78 -27.84
N GLU A 9 0.63 -7.90 -28.08
CA GLU A 9 -0.23 -6.73 -28.32
C GLU A 9 -0.30 -5.83 -27.08
N TYR A 10 -0.45 -6.44 -25.89
CA TYR A 10 -0.42 -5.73 -24.63
C TYR A 10 0.94 -5.04 -24.41
N ASP A 11 2.05 -5.75 -24.61
CA ASP A 11 3.39 -5.22 -24.40
C ASP A 11 3.71 -4.07 -25.36
N LEU A 12 3.32 -4.18 -26.64
CA LEU A 12 3.48 -3.11 -27.63
C LEU A 12 2.62 -1.90 -27.30
N THR A 13 1.35 -2.10 -26.96
CA THR A 13 0.44 -1.02 -26.57
C THR A 13 0.96 -0.29 -25.32
N ARG A 14 1.44 -1.04 -24.34
CA ARG A 14 2.08 -0.50 -23.12
C ARG A 14 3.30 0.33 -23.47
N ALA A 15 4.20 -0.18 -24.32
CA ALA A 15 5.42 0.54 -24.74
C ALA A 15 5.09 1.84 -25.49
N ILE A 16 4.10 1.81 -26.41
CA ILE A 16 3.65 2.99 -27.13
C ILE A 16 3.07 4.03 -26.16
N SER A 17 2.22 3.59 -25.23
CA SER A 17 1.63 4.48 -24.22
C SER A 17 2.69 5.15 -23.36
N GLN A 18 3.73 4.42 -22.96
CA GLN A 18 4.82 4.97 -22.16
C GLN A 18 5.63 6.04 -22.90
N VAL A 19 5.80 5.93 -24.22
CA VAL A 19 6.51 6.93 -25.04
C VAL A 19 5.65 8.18 -25.28
N GLN A 20 4.32 8.03 -25.33
CA GLN A 20 3.42 9.17 -25.57
C GLN A 20 3.20 10.05 -24.31
N VAL A 21 3.48 9.54 -23.13
CA VAL A 21 3.27 10.29 -21.89
C VAL A 21 4.42 11.28 -21.69
N THR A 22 4.16 12.56 -21.93
CA THR A 22 5.13 13.66 -21.71
C THR A 22 5.29 14.01 -20.24
N LYS A 23 4.26 13.77 -19.40
CA LYS A 23 4.31 13.98 -17.95
C LYS A 23 3.66 12.77 -17.27
N LYS A 24 4.43 12.04 -16.46
CA LYS A 24 3.89 10.96 -15.66
C LYS A 24 2.97 11.53 -14.58
N ALA A 25 1.82 10.88 -14.37
CA ALA A 25 0.99 11.20 -13.22
C ALA A 25 1.74 10.84 -11.92
N ARG A 26 1.52 11.65 -10.89
CA ARG A 26 2.20 11.53 -9.60
C ARG A 26 1.31 10.85 -8.56
N ILE A 27 1.79 9.73 -8.04
CA ILE A 27 1.10 8.94 -7.02
C ILE A 27 1.79 9.13 -5.68
N GLY A 28 1.08 9.70 -4.71
CA GLY A 28 1.50 9.72 -3.32
C GLY A 28 1.13 8.39 -2.65
N VAL A 29 2.08 7.72 -2.03
CA VAL A 29 1.85 6.49 -1.27
C VAL A 29 1.98 6.78 0.21
N MET A 30 0.90 6.55 0.95
CA MET A 30 0.84 6.70 2.39
C MET A 30 0.54 5.34 3.01
N SER A 31 1.41 4.83 3.88
CA SER A 31 1.26 3.52 4.50
C SER A 31 1.90 3.47 5.87
N ALA A 32 1.28 2.71 6.79
CA ALA A 32 1.90 2.35 8.07
C ALA A 32 2.96 1.23 7.92
N MET A 33 3.03 0.61 6.74
CA MET A 33 3.99 -0.45 6.42
C MET A 33 5.09 0.06 5.48
N GLN A 34 6.26 -0.57 5.51
CA GLN A 34 7.40 -0.25 4.63
C GLN A 34 7.17 -0.74 3.19
N VAL A 35 6.08 -0.30 2.55
CA VAL A 35 5.73 -0.71 1.18
C VAL A 35 6.68 -0.15 0.14
N MET A 36 7.28 1.02 0.42
CA MET A 36 8.27 1.67 -0.44
C MET A 36 9.65 1.01 -0.39
N GLY A 37 9.83 0.02 0.49
CA GLY A 37 11.13 -0.55 0.83
C GLY A 37 11.87 0.30 1.86
N GLY A 38 13.09 -0.07 2.17
CA GLY A 38 13.90 0.68 3.14
C GLY A 38 14.78 -0.22 4.00
N ILE A 39 15.24 0.30 5.12
CA ILE A 39 16.08 -0.42 6.07
C ILE A 39 15.19 -1.27 6.97
N ASP A 40 15.41 -2.58 6.97
CA ASP A 40 14.58 -3.52 7.73
C ASP A 40 14.70 -3.30 9.26
N ASN A 41 15.91 -3.11 9.74
CA ASN A 41 16.20 -2.79 11.15
C ASN A 41 17.40 -1.85 11.25
N PRO A 42 17.21 -0.56 11.60
CA PRO A 42 18.31 0.38 11.72
C PRO A 42 19.37 -0.04 12.76
N GLN A 43 18.98 -0.69 13.87
CA GLN A 43 19.91 -1.17 14.88
C GLN A 43 20.74 -2.36 14.39
N ALA A 44 20.11 -3.31 13.68
CA ALA A 44 20.80 -4.43 13.07
C ALA A 44 21.77 -3.97 11.96
N MET A 45 21.42 -2.90 11.23
CA MET A 45 22.32 -2.29 10.26
C MET A 45 23.57 -1.70 10.90
N MET A 46 23.46 -1.06 12.05
CA MET A 46 24.63 -0.56 12.81
C MET A 46 25.54 -1.69 13.31
N MET A 47 25.00 -2.90 13.46
CA MET A 47 25.74 -4.11 13.84
C MET A 47 26.23 -4.93 12.64
N GLY A 48 26.07 -4.43 11.40
CA GLY A 48 26.45 -5.14 10.17
C GLY A 48 25.55 -6.33 9.80
N GLN A 49 24.37 -6.45 10.43
CA GLN A 49 23.41 -7.54 10.24
C GLN A 49 22.10 -7.09 9.58
N GLY A 50 21.95 -5.80 9.28
CA GLY A 50 20.75 -5.24 8.69
C GLY A 50 20.74 -5.37 7.16
N GLY A 51 19.61 -5.79 6.59
CA GLY A 51 19.35 -5.81 5.16
C GLY A 51 18.48 -4.65 4.69
N MET A 52 18.55 -4.32 3.40
CA MET A 52 17.56 -3.45 2.76
C MET A 52 16.35 -4.30 2.32
N LYS A 53 15.17 -3.92 2.76
CA LYS A 53 13.91 -4.49 2.27
C LYS A 53 13.59 -3.88 0.89
N PRO A 54 13.35 -4.68 -0.16
CA PRO A 54 12.91 -4.14 -1.44
C PRO A 54 11.51 -3.55 -1.31
N ALA A 55 11.19 -2.59 -2.17
CA ALA A 55 9.81 -2.13 -2.32
C ALA A 55 8.91 -3.30 -2.76
N TRP A 56 7.64 -3.24 -2.38
CA TRP A 56 6.66 -4.23 -2.81
C TRP A 56 6.54 -4.29 -4.33
N ALA A 57 6.21 -5.48 -4.86
CA ALA A 57 6.08 -5.68 -6.30
C ALA A 57 5.11 -4.68 -6.96
N VAL A 58 3.98 -4.40 -6.31
CA VAL A 58 3.00 -3.41 -6.79
C VAL A 58 3.61 -2.00 -6.89
N ILE A 59 4.44 -1.60 -5.94
CA ILE A 59 5.12 -0.29 -5.98
C ILE A 59 6.14 -0.24 -7.14
N ASN A 60 6.87 -1.33 -7.35
CA ASN A 60 7.82 -1.43 -8.47
C ASN A 60 7.10 -1.35 -9.83
N GLU A 61 5.94 -1.99 -9.96
CA GLU A 61 5.11 -1.88 -11.16
C GLU A 61 4.57 -0.46 -11.37
N LEU A 62 4.08 0.18 -10.33
CA LEU A 62 3.62 1.57 -10.41
C LEU A 62 4.74 2.53 -10.85
N LYS A 63 5.96 2.36 -10.35
CA LYS A 63 7.13 3.19 -10.72
C LYS A 63 7.50 3.10 -12.19
N GLN A 64 7.08 2.06 -12.92
CA GLN A 64 7.33 1.96 -14.35
C GLN A 64 6.51 3.00 -15.15
N ALA A 65 5.25 3.23 -14.76
CA ALA A 65 4.31 4.07 -15.48
C ALA A 65 4.08 5.45 -14.83
N PHE A 66 4.29 5.56 -13.52
CA PHE A 66 3.97 6.74 -12.71
C PHE A 66 5.19 7.25 -11.94
N GLU A 67 5.13 8.50 -11.52
CA GLU A 67 6.03 9.03 -10.50
C GLU A 67 5.46 8.69 -9.12
N VAL A 68 6.15 7.81 -8.38
CA VAL A 68 5.66 7.33 -7.07
C VAL A 68 6.50 7.96 -5.97
N VAL A 69 5.83 8.68 -5.08
CA VAL A 69 6.46 9.37 -3.94
C VAL A 69 5.85 8.89 -2.62
N GLU A 70 6.65 8.84 -1.59
CA GLU A 70 6.17 8.54 -0.25
C GLU A 70 5.55 9.78 0.38
N VAL A 71 4.39 9.58 1.03
CA VAL A 71 3.73 10.60 1.84
C VAL A 71 3.68 10.07 3.28
N PRO A 72 4.35 10.72 4.24
CA PRO A 72 4.34 10.28 5.62
C PRO A 72 2.94 10.23 6.25
N MET A 73 2.68 9.25 7.12
CA MET A 73 1.42 9.10 7.86
C MET A 73 1.14 10.27 8.83
N THR A 74 2.13 11.12 9.05
CA THR A 74 2.04 12.32 9.90
C THR A 74 1.91 13.62 9.10
N SER A 75 1.76 13.53 7.77
CA SER A 75 1.69 14.71 6.90
C SER A 75 0.48 15.57 7.23
N GLU A 76 0.70 16.85 7.44
CA GLU A 76 -0.36 17.85 7.71
C GLU A 76 -1.00 18.40 6.43
N SER A 77 -0.41 18.11 5.27
CA SER A 77 -0.94 18.48 3.96
C SER A 77 -0.49 17.49 2.90
N ILE A 78 -1.31 17.31 1.86
CA ILE A 78 -0.95 16.55 0.65
C ILE A 78 -0.60 17.56 -0.43
N ALA A 79 0.56 17.35 -1.09
CA ALA A 79 1.04 18.26 -2.12
C ALA A 79 0.06 18.37 -3.30
N ASP A 80 -0.03 19.57 -3.88
CA ASP A 80 -1.01 19.86 -4.95
C ASP A 80 -0.71 19.15 -6.27
N ASP A 81 0.52 18.70 -6.45
CA ASP A 81 0.98 18.00 -7.64
C ASP A 81 0.79 16.47 -7.56
N ILE A 82 0.16 15.98 -6.49
CA ILE A 82 -0.26 14.57 -6.38
C ILE A 82 -1.60 14.39 -7.09
N ASP A 83 -1.61 13.56 -8.12
CA ASP A 83 -2.81 13.25 -8.91
C ASP A 83 -3.67 12.16 -8.24
N LEU A 84 -3.03 11.23 -7.50
CA LEU A 84 -3.69 10.14 -6.77
C LEU A 84 -2.96 9.86 -5.47
N LEU A 85 -3.70 9.77 -4.39
CA LEU A 85 -3.21 9.29 -3.10
C LEU A 85 -3.57 7.82 -2.92
N LEU A 86 -2.54 6.98 -2.81
CA LEU A 86 -2.66 5.55 -2.52
C LEU A 86 -2.41 5.32 -1.03
N LEU A 87 -3.46 4.95 -0.31
CA LEU A 87 -3.44 4.71 1.12
C LEU A 87 -3.47 3.21 1.39
N ILE A 88 -2.40 2.66 1.98
CA ILE A 88 -2.27 1.22 2.21
C ILE A 88 -2.18 0.94 3.71
N HIS A 89 -3.14 0.19 4.22
CA HIS A 89 -3.23 -0.21 5.62
C HIS A 89 -2.96 0.95 6.58
N PRO A 90 -3.79 2.03 6.56
CA PRO A 90 -3.63 3.15 7.46
C PRO A 90 -3.98 2.73 8.89
N LYS A 91 -3.03 2.85 9.80
CA LYS A 91 -3.22 2.68 11.24
C LYS A 91 -2.49 3.79 11.97
N GLU A 92 -2.95 4.14 13.16
CA GLU A 92 -2.35 5.19 13.99
C GLU A 92 -2.17 6.54 13.25
N ILE A 93 -3.09 6.82 12.32
CA ILE A 93 -3.05 8.06 11.54
C ILE A 93 -3.44 9.25 12.43
N SER A 94 -2.69 10.33 12.36
CA SER A 94 -2.95 11.53 13.12
C SER A 94 -4.21 12.27 12.63
N GLU A 95 -4.85 13.05 13.50
CA GLU A 95 -5.99 13.89 13.10
C GLU A 95 -5.61 14.89 12.01
N ALA A 96 -4.40 15.45 12.08
CA ALA A 96 -3.88 16.36 11.06
C ALA A 96 -3.75 15.66 9.71
N ALA A 97 -3.25 14.41 9.67
CA ALA A 97 -3.14 13.64 8.44
C ALA A 97 -4.53 13.22 7.90
N MET A 98 -5.48 12.88 8.77
CA MET A 98 -6.87 12.64 8.35
C MET A 98 -7.49 13.89 7.73
N PHE A 99 -7.29 15.06 8.34
CA PHE A 99 -7.73 16.32 7.79
C PHE A 99 -7.06 16.61 6.43
N ALA A 100 -5.76 16.38 6.30
CA ALA A 100 -5.04 16.57 5.05
C ALA A 100 -5.59 15.69 3.92
N ILE A 101 -5.96 14.43 4.21
CA ILE A 101 -6.60 13.52 3.27
C ILE A 101 -7.99 14.03 2.87
N ASP A 102 -8.80 14.48 3.84
CA ASP A 102 -10.12 15.04 3.57
C ASP A 102 -10.03 16.26 2.66
N GLN A 103 -9.16 17.20 2.97
CA GLN A 103 -8.91 18.38 2.14
C GLN A 103 -8.41 18.03 0.75
N PHE A 104 -7.57 16.98 0.62
CA PHE A 104 -7.12 16.49 -0.67
C PHE A 104 -8.30 15.97 -1.52
N VAL A 105 -9.20 15.21 -0.94
CA VAL A 105 -10.40 14.70 -1.62
C VAL A 105 -11.37 15.82 -1.97
N LEU A 106 -11.63 16.75 -1.04
CA LEU A 106 -12.54 17.87 -1.25
C LEU A 106 -12.09 18.82 -2.39
N ARG A 107 -10.79 18.99 -2.59
CA ARG A 107 -10.27 19.79 -3.72
C ARG A 107 -10.20 19.01 -5.05
N GLY A 108 -10.78 17.79 -5.11
CA GLY A 108 -10.86 16.97 -6.31
C GLY A 108 -9.72 15.97 -6.48
N GLY A 109 -8.88 15.77 -5.46
CA GLY A 109 -7.85 14.73 -5.43
C GLY A 109 -8.48 13.33 -5.45
N ARG A 110 -7.79 12.37 -6.07
CA ARG A 110 -8.25 10.98 -6.16
C ARG A 110 -7.64 10.16 -5.04
N LEU A 111 -8.47 9.45 -4.28
CA LEU A 111 -8.03 8.56 -3.21
C LEU A 111 -8.33 7.10 -3.57
N LEU A 112 -7.32 6.24 -3.43
CA LEU A 112 -7.49 4.79 -3.45
C LEU A 112 -6.99 4.25 -2.09
N ALA A 113 -7.89 3.71 -1.28
CA ALA A 113 -7.58 3.21 0.05
C ALA A 113 -7.76 1.70 0.14
N PHE A 114 -6.71 1.00 0.55
CA PHE A 114 -6.74 -0.40 0.92
C PHE A 114 -6.78 -0.50 2.44
N VAL A 115 -7.96 -0.86 2.94
CA VAL A 115 -8.22 -1.03 4.37
C VAL A 115 -8.47 -2.50 4.69
N ASP A 116 -7.89 -2.97 5.78
CA ASP A 116 -7.93 -4.38 6.17
C ASP A 116 -8.22 -4.49 7.67
N PRO A 117 -9.29 -5.19 8.09
CA PRO A 117 -9.56 -5.46 9.49
C PRO A 117 -8.52 -6.38 10.13
N LEU A 118 -7.83 -7.21 9.33
CA LEU A 118 -6.87 -8.21 9.80
C LEU A 118 -5.68 -8.35 8.85
N CYS A 119 -4.76 -7.40 8.89
CA CYS A 119 -3.59 -7.40 8.02
C CYS A 119 -2.56 -8.45 8.46
N MET A 120 -2.55 -9.59 7.76
CA MET A 120 -1.64 -10.71 8.04
C MET A 120 -0.17 -10.33 7.87
N VAL A 121 0.16 -9.44 6.93
CA VAL A 121 1.54 -8.98 6.70
C VAL A 121 2.03 -8.13 7.86
N ASP A 122 1.17 -7.27 8.40
CA ASP A 122 1.51 -6.46 9.57
C ASP A 122 1.72 -7.34 10.81
N MET A 123 0.91 -8.37 11.00
CA MET A 123 1.06 -9.35 12.08
C MET A 123 2.42 -10.07 12.03
N GLN A 124 2.88 -10.47 10.85
CA GLN A 124 4.18 -11.13 10.69
C GLN A 124 5.35 -10.21 11.04
N ASN A 125 5.26 -8.94 10.71
CA ASN A 125 6.28 -7.96 11.05
C ASN A 125 6.31 -7.65 12.56
N GLN A 126 5.18 -7.70 13.23
CA GLN A 126 5.07 -7.47 14.68
C GLN A 126 5.56 -8.65 15.53
N GLN A 127 5.47 -9.88 15.07
CA GLN A 127 5.97 -11.07 15.77
C GLN A 127 7.48 -11.01 16.07
N GLN A 128 8.22 -10.20 15.31
CA GLN A 128 9.66 -9.96 15.57
C GLN A 128 9.91 -8.90 16.65
N GLN A 129 8.92 -8.13 17.10
CA GLN A 129 9.12 -6.95 17.95
C GLN A 129 8.37 -6.91 19.29
N GLN A 130 7.66 -7.89 19.69
CA GLN A 130 6.82 -8.02 20.89
C GLN A 130 5.35 -8.23 20.54
N TYR A 131 4.70 -9.06 21.37
CA TYR A 131 3.31 -9.49 21.27
C TYR A 131 2.34 -8.28 21.37
N MET A 132 2.11 -7.60 20.26
CA MET A 132 1.04 -6.60 20.15
C MET A 132 -0.14 -7.22 19.37
N PRO A 133 -1.38 -7.01 19.83
CA PRO A 133 -2.53 -7.45 19.08
C PRO A 133 -2.55 -6.79 17.69
N PRO A 134 -3.03 -7.50 16.66
CA PRO A 134 -3.13 -6.91 15.32
C PRO A 134 -4.06 -5.69 15.37
N MET A 135 -3.58 -4.58 14.84
CA MET A 135 -4.40 -3.37 14.73
C MET A 135 -5.04 -3.33 13.34
N PRO A 136 -6.36 -3.19 13.24
CA PRO A 136 -7.03 -3.00 11.98
C PRO A 136 -6.65 -1.66 11.35
N SER A 137 -6.78 -1.56 10.03
CA SER A 137 -6.79 -0.25 9.37
C SER A 137 -7.91 0.60 9.95
N ASN A 138 -7.63 1.86 10.24
CA ASN A 138 -8.62 2.74 10.85
C ASN A 138 -8.66 4.12 10.19
N LEU A 139 -9.76 4.38 9.50
CA LEU A 139 -10.15 5.70 8.98
C LEU A 139 -11.54 6.08 9.49
N ALA A 140 -11.92 5.64 10.70
CA ALA A 140 -13.29 5.72 11.20
C ALA A 140 -13.87 7.14 11.12
N THR A 141 -13.10 8.17 11.47
CA THR A 141 -13.53 9.56 11.41
C THR A 141 -13.87 9.99 9.98
N LEU A 142 -12.98 9.71 9.01
CA LEU A 142 -13.21 10.02 7.60
C LEU A 142 -14.37 9.20 7.02
N PHE A 143 -14.42 7.91 7.30
CA PHE A 143 -15.49 7.04 6.81
C PHE A 143 -16.86 7.49 7.33
N THR A 144 -16.95 7.87 8.60
CA THR A 144 -18.19 8.41 9.16
C THR A 144 -18.59 9.70 8.47
N ALA A 145 -17.66 10.63 8.26
CA ALA A 145 -17.92 11.90 7.58
C ALA A 145 -18.34 11.69 6.10
N TRP A 146 -17.79 10.70 5.43
CA TRP A 146 -18.09 10.38 4.02
C TRP A 146 -19.27 9.42 3.86
N GLY A 147 -19.91 8.97 4.95
CA GLY A 147 -21.03 8.03 4.92
C GLY A 147 -20.63 6.61 4.53
N VAL A 148 -19.35 6.24 4.71
CA VAL A 148 -18.84 4.89 4.46
C VAL A 148 -18.93 4.06 5.74
N ASN A 149 -19.56 2.90 5.66
CA ASN A 149 -19.58 1.94 6.78
C ASN A 149 -18.52 0.87 6.57
N PHE A 150 -17.54 0.84 7.48
CA PHE A 150 -16.46 -0.15 7.51
C PHE A 150 -16.41 -0.84 8.87
N GLU A 151 -16.73 -2.13 8.89
CA GLU A 151 -16.80 -2.94 10.10
C GLU A 151 -15.44 -3.61 10.37
N THR A 152 -14.69 -3.09 11.33
CA THR A 152 -13.35 -3.60 11.69
C THR A 152 -13.35 -4.92 12.44
N SER A 153 -14.51 -5.35 12.96
CA SER A 153 -14.67 -6.63 13.68
C SER A 153 -14.97 -7.82 12.78
N LYS A 154 -15.14 -7.60 11.48
CA LYS A 154 -15.52 -8.63 10.50
C LYS A 154 -14.55 -8.68 9.34
N ILE A 155 -14.27 -9.90 8.89
CA ILE A 155 -13.52 -10.16 7.66
C ILE A 155 -14.44 -10.82 6.63
N VAL A 156 -14.19 -10.52 5.34
CA VAL A 156 -14.86 -11.20 4.24
C VAL A 156 -14.07 -12.44 3.87
N VAL A 157 -14.74 -13.60 3.83
CA VAL A 157 -14.14 -14.87 3.46
C VAL A 157 -14.88 -15.48 2.29
N ASP A 158 -14.19 -15.75 1.18
CA ASP A 158 -14.70 -16.52 0.06
C ASP A 158 -14.01 -17.89 0.01
N ARG A 159 -14.76 -18.95 0.33
CA ARG A 159 -14.24 -20.33 0.30
C ARG A 159 -14.06 -20.88 -1.10
N LYS A 160 -14.74 -20.36 -2.11
CA LYS A 160 -14.64 -20.83 -3.50
C LYS A 160 -13.41 -20.27 -4.20
N LEU A 161 -13.08 -18.99 -3.91
CA LEU A 161 -11.95 -18.31 -4.49
C LEU A 161 -10.70 -18.32 -3.57
N ALA A 162 -10.76 -19.04 -2.43
CA ALA A 162 -9.66 -19.13 -1.50
C ALA A 162 -8.43 -19.77 -2.16
N THR A 163 -7.30 -19.05 -2.15
CA THR A 163 -6.01 -19.58 -2.57
C THR A 163 -5.49 -20.58 -1.54
N ARG A 164 -5.15 -21.81 -1.96
CA ARG A 164 -4.51 -22.79 -1.09
C ARG A 164 -3.05 -22.41 -0.89
N ILE A 165 -2.71 -22.01 0.32
CA ILE A 165 -1.32 -21.75 0.71
C ILE A 165 -0.76 -23.05 1.32
N ARG A 166 0.36 -23.57 0.78
CA ARG A 166 1.15 -24.61 1.45
C ARG A 166 1.94 -23.93 2.56
N THR A 167 1.47 -24.06 3.80
CA THR A 167 2.30 -23.77 4.97
C THR A 167 3.35 -24.86 5.04
N GLY A 168 4.63 -24.52 4.90
CA GLY A 168 5.76 -25.47 4.84
C GLY A 168 6.09 -26.17 6.16
N GLN A 169 5.10 -26.64 6.89
CA GLN A 169 5.22 -27.62 7.97
C GLN A 169 4.45 -28.87 7.59
N GLY A 170 5.04 -29.64 6.67
CA GLY A 170 4.72 -31.04 6.46
C GLY A 170 5.73 -31.85 7.27
N SER A 171 5.40 -32.18 8.49
CA SER A 171 5.92 -33.37 9.12
C SER A 171 5.06 -34.54 8.69
N ASP A 172 5.65 -35.58 8.19
CA ASP A 172 5.29 -36.96 7.90
C ASP A 172 3.90 -37.46 8.31
#